data_692281b679adfb07146aee9bc2c6dac4
#
_entry.id   692281b679adfb07146aee9bc2c6dac4
#
_cell.length_a   1.000
_cell.length_b   1.000
_cell.length_c   1.000
_cell.angle_alpha   90.00
_cell.angle_beta   90.00
_cell.angle_gamma   90.00
#
_symmetry.space_group_name_H-M   'P 1'
#
loop_
_entity.id
_entity.type
_entity.pdbx_description
1 polymer ?
#
loop_
_entity_poly.entity_id
_entity_poly.type
_entity_poly.pdbx_seq_one_letter_code
_entity_poly.pdbx_strand_id
1 'polypeptide(L)'
;MAAMQMGLIGLGKMGGNMRTRLRNAGHTVIGYDRNPELSDVPSMVDLVDQLDQPRVVWVMVPAGGPTQHVIDQLSTLLKPGDLVVDGGNSRWTDDVKHAKQLHARGIGFVDAGVSGGVWGLENGYALMVGGDKEHVERLQPIFDALKPEGPYGFVHAGKVGAG
;
A
#
# COMPACT_ATOMS: atom_id res chain seq x y z
N MET A 1 -16.23 9.56 7.20
CA MET A 1 -15.30 8.51 6.83
C MET A 1 -14.30 8.28 7.96
N ALA A 2 -14.07 7.05 8.36
CA ALA A 2 -13.14 6.77 9.46
C ALA A 2 -11.71 7.03 9.03
N ALA A 3 -10.94 7.76 9.84
CA ALA A 3 -9.51 7.93 9.64
C ALA A 3 -8.79 6.60 9.92
N MET A 4 -7.79 6.29 9.12
CA MET A 4 -6.97 5.09 9.25
C MET A 4 -5.51 5.46 9.49
N GLN A 5 -4.76 4.53 10.07
CA GLN A 5 -3.32 4.60 10.17
C GLN A 5 -2.72 3.59 9.20
N MET A 6 -1.69 3.98 8.46
CA MET A 6 -0.97 3.05 7.59
C MET A 6 0.50 3.43 7.45
N GLY A 7 1.32 2.44 7.14
CA GLY A 7 2.69 2.64 6.69
C GLY A 7 2.76 2.74 5.17
N LEU A 8 3.68 3.53 4.67
CA LEU A 8 3.94 3.67 3.23
C LEU A 8 5.44 3.53 2.98
N ILE A 9 5.82 2.53 2.21
CA ILE A 9 7.21 2.24 1.88
C ILE A 9 7.47 2.63 0.44
N GLY A 10 8.46 3.50 0.24
CA GLY A 10 8.78 4.08 -1.05
C GLY A 10 8.16 5.46 -1.20
N LEU A 11 8.98 6.49 -0.99
CA LEU A 11 8.55 7.88 -0.96
C LEU A 11 9.13 8.67 -2.15
N GLY A 12 9.27 8.01 -3.28
CA GLY A 12 9.55 8.67 -4.53
C GLY A 12 8.42 9.62 -4.90
N LYS A 13 8.42 10.13 -6.12
CA LYS A 13 7.44 11.15 -6.53
C LYS A 13 5.99 10.69 -6.29
N MET A 14 5.63 9.49 -6.73
CA MET A 14 4.26 8.99 -6.56
C MET A 14 3.95 8.67 -5.09
N GLY A 15 4.82 7.91 -4.43
CA GLY A 15 4.62 7.56 -3.01
C GLY A 15 4.57 8.78 -2.11
N GLY A 16 5.46 9.74 -2.32
CA GLY A 16 5.45 11.00 -1.57
C GLY A 16 4.17 11.80 -1.77
N ASN A 17 3.68 11.88 -3.01
CA ASN A 17 2.41 12.56 -3.31
C ASN A 17 1.21 11.82 -2.72
N MET A 18 1.22 10.51 -2.75
CA MET A 18 0.17 9.70 -2.11
C MET A 18 0.14 9.95 -0.59
N ARG A 19 1.30 10.00 0.06
CA ARG A 19 1.40 10.34 1.49
C ARG A 19 0.74 11.68 1.78
N THR A 20 1.07 12.70 1.01
CA THR A 20 0.50 14.04 1.16
C THR A 20 -1.01 14.03 0.99
N ARG A 21 -1.51 13.38 -0.07
CA ARG A 21 -2.94 13.30 -0.35
C ARG A 21 -3.71 12.58 0.77
N LEU A 22 -3.18 11.47 1.26
CA LEU A 22 -3.79 10.72 2.37
C LEU A 22 -3.81 11.52 3.67
N ARG A 23 -2.72 12.22 3.99
CA ARG A 23 -2.66 13.10 5.15
C ARG A 23 -3.66 14.25 5.05
N ASN A 24 -3.81 14.84 3.87
CA ASN A 24 -4.80 15.89 3.62
C ASN A 24 -6.24 15.41 3.81
N ALA A 25 -6.49 14.12 3.60
CA ALA A 25 -7.79 13.50 3.83
C ALA A 25 -8.02 13.07 5.30
N GLY A 26 -7.07 13.34 6.18
CA GLY A 26 -7.19 13.04 7.62
C GLY A 26 -6.63 11.71 8.07
N HIS A 27 -5.99 10.94 7.18
CA HIS A 27 -5.35 9.68 7.56
C HIS A 27 -3.98 9.93 8.18
N THR A 28 -3.56 9.03 9.06
CA THR A 28 -2.20 9.01 9.60
C THR A 28 -1.33 8.11 8.74
N VAL A 29 -0.31 8.70 8.10
CA VAL A 29 0.62 7.94 7.24
C VAL A 29 2.03 8.11 7.77
N ILE A 30 2.68 6.99 8.06
CA ILE A 30 4.09 6.94 8.46
C ILE A 30 4.86 6.40 7.25
N GLY A 31 5.75 7.21 6.69
CA GLY A 31 6.50 6.85 5.48
C GLY A 31 7.91 6.39 5.79
N TYR A 32 8.36 5.37 5.06
CA TYR A 32 9.74 4.91 5.07
C TYR A 32 10.32 4.91 3.66
N ASP A 33 11.54 5.42 3.52
CA ASP A 33 12.32 5.37 2.29
C ASP A 33 13.79 5.11 2.63
N ARG A 34 14.52 4.49 1.71
CA ARG A 34 15.98 4.31 1.85
C ARG A 34 16.71 5.64 1.91
N ASN A 35 16.18 6.69 1.27
CA ASN A 35 16.70 8.03 1.40
C ASN A 35 16.20 8.64 2.72
N PRO A 36 17.09 8.87 3.69
CA PRO A 36 16.68 9.38 4.99
C PRO A 36 16.02 10.76 4.94
N GLU A 37 16.32 11.56 3.91
CA GLU A 37 15.71 12.88 3.73
C GLU A 37 14.22 12.82 3.43
N LEU A 38 13.75 11.71 2.87
CA LEU A 38 12.34 11.50 2.53
C LEU A 38 11.57 10.78 3.62
N SER A 39 12.28 10.04 4.48
CA SER A 39 11.70 9.10 5.42
C SER A 39 11.28 9.76 6.73
N ASP A 40 10.13 9.32 7.27
CA ASP A 40 9.66 9.76 8.60
C ASP A 40 10.34 8.96 9.72
N VAL A 41 10.87 7.78 9.41
CA VAL A 41 11.50 6.85 10.36
C VAL A 41 12.82 6.34 9.82
N PRO A 42 13.78 5.92 10.68
CA PRO A 42 15.10 5.49 10.24
C PRO A 42 15.14 4.09 9.63
N SER A 43 14.14 3.25 9.90
CA SER A 43 14.14 1.87 9.44
C SER A 43 12.72 1.33 9.24
N MET A 44 12.63 0.22 8.52
CA MET A 44 11.37 -0.50 8.34
C MET A 44 10.87 -1.11 9.66
N VAL A 45 11.78 -1.52 10.53
CA VAL A 45 11.44 -2.01 11.88
C VAL A 45 10.72 -0.92 12.67
N ASP A 46 11.26 0.30 12.66
CA ASP A 46 10.63 1.43 13.35
C ASP A 46 9.26 1.77 12.75
N LEU A 47 9.13 1.68 11.43
CA LEU A 47 7.84 1.88 10.78
C LEU A 47 6.78 0.92 11.33
N VAL A 48 7.10 -0.36 11.34
CA VAL A 48 6.16 -1.40 11.81
C VAL A 48 5.84 -1.23 13.29
N ASP A 49 6.87 -0.92 14.11
CA ASP A 49 6.68 -0.74 15.56
C ASP A 49 5.76 0.44 15.90
N GLN A 50 5.73 1.48 15.06
CA GLN A 50 4.87 2.65 15.29
C GLN A 50 3.43 2.44 14.83
N LEU A 51 3.15 1.38 14.07
CA LEU A 51 1.80 1.09 13.59
C LEU A 51 1.03 0.25 14.61
N ASP A 52 -0.24 0.60 14.80
CA ASP A 52 -1.15 -0.18 15.64
C ASP A 52 -1.66 -1.42 14.91
N GLN A 53 -1.75 -2.53 15.61
CA GLN A 53 -2.34 -3.75 15.05
C GLN A 53 -3.86 -3.64 14.99
N PRO A 54 -4.51 -4.18 13.96
CA PRO A 54 -3.95 -4.80 12.77
C PRO A 54 -3.35 -3.74 11.82
N ARG A 55 -2.12 -3.97 11.42
CA ARG A 55 -1.35 -3.00 10.63
C ARG A 55 -1.69 -3.06 9.15
N VAL A 56 -1.59 -1.91 8.48
CA VAL A 56 -1.67 -1.80 7.02
C VAL A 56 -0.37 -1.18 6.52
N VAL A 57 0.29 -1.82 5.58
CA VAL A 57 1.51 -1.31 4.95
C VAL A 57 1.34 -1.32 3.43
N TRP A 58 1.49 -0.16 2.82
CA TRP A 58 1.44 0.02 1.37
C TRP A 58 2.85 0.15 0.80
N VAL A 59 3.15 -0.63 -0.23
CA VAL A 59 4.48 -0.71 -0.84
C VAL A 59 4.47 -0.04 -2.20
N MET A 60 5.33 0.97 -2.40
CA MET A 60 5.47 1.74 -3.64
C MET A 60 6.92 1.78 -4.13
N VAL A 61 7.63 0.68 -4.04
CA VAL A 61 9.00 0.56 -4.54
C VAL A 61 8.99 -0.06 -5.95
N PRO A 62 10.10 0.06 -6.71
CA PRO A 62 10.17 -0.57 -8.04
C PRO A 62 9.87 -2.06 -8.00
N ALA A 63 9.17 -2.54 -9.03
CA ALA A 63 8.82 -3.95 -9.18
C ALA A 63 10.06 -4.85 -9.27
N GLY A 64 9.88 -6.14 -8.97
CA GLY A 64 10.95 -7.13 -9.03
C GLY A 64 11.73 -7.23 -7.73
N GLY A 65 13.06 -7.16 -7.80
CA GLY A 65 13.95 -7.32 -6.65
C GLY A 65 13.65 -6.39 -5.46
N PRO A 66 13.50 -5.07 -5.67
CA PRO A 66 13.17 -4.15 -4.57
C PRO A 66 11.86 -4.51 -3.86
N THR A 67 10.81 -4.86 -4.60
CA THR A 67 9.54 -5.29 -4.00
C THR A 67 9.72 -6.59 -3.23
N GLN A 68 10.40 -7.58 -3.81
CA GLN A 68 10.63 -8.87 -3.14
C GLN A 68 11.39 -8.68 -1.83
N HIS A 69 12.41 -7.82 -1.81
CA HIS A 69 13.18 -7.52 -0.62
C HIS A 69 12.29 -6.93 0.49
N VAL A 70 11.43 -5.99 0.15
CA VAL A 70 10.49 -5.38 1.10
C VAL A 70 9.49 -6.42 1.63
N ILE A 71 8.91 -7.23 0.74
CA ILE A 71 7.98 -8.30 1.13
C ILE A 71 8.64 -9.30 2.08
N ASP A 72 9.89 -9.69 1.79
CA ASP A 72 10.64 -10.62 2.65
C ASP A 72 10.82 -10.05 4.06
N GLN A 73 11.19 -8.77 4.17
CA GLN A 73 11.33 -8.10 5.46
C GLN A 73 10.00 -7.99 6.19
N LEU A 74 8.95 -7.54 5.51
CA LEU A 74 7.62 -7.41 6.11
C LEU A 74 7.08 -8.74 6.61
N SER A 75 7.35 -9.82 5.90
CA SER A 75 6.91 -11.16 6.32
C SER A 75 7.47 -11.58 7.68
N THR A 76 8.62 -11.04 8.08
CA THR A 76 9.22 -11.31 9.40
C THR A 76 8.79 -10.31 10.47
N LEU A 77 8.39 -9.10 10.09
CA LEU A 77 8.05 -8.02 11.01
C LEU A 77 6.57 -7.96 11.34
N LEU A 78 5.71 -8.26 10.37
CA LEU A 78 4.26 -8.21 10.53
C LEU A 78 3.74 -9.47 11.23
N LYS A 79 2.51 -9.39 11.71
CA LYS A 79 1.84 -10.46 12.46
C LYS A 79 0.54 -10.87 11.78
N PRO A 80 -0.03 -12.05 12.15
CA PRO A 80 -1.33 -12.45 11.62
C PRO A 80 -2.38 -11.35 11.82
N GLY A 81 -3.17 -11.10 10.79
CA GLY A 81 -4.17 -10.04 10.75
C GLY A 81 -3.67 -8.73 10.14
N ASP A 82 -2.36 -8.54 10.00
CA ASP A 82 -1.80 -7.40 9.28
C ASP A 82 -2.02 -7.56 7.77
N LEU A 83 -1.95 -6.46 7.03
CA LEU A 83 -2.28 -6.39 5.61
C LEU A 83 -1.22 -5.62 4.84
N VAL A 84 -0.77 -6.18 3.72
CA VAL A 84 0.17 -5.54 2.80
C VAL A 84 -0.52 -5.22 1.49
N VAL A 85 -0.27 -4.02 0.96
CA VAL A 85 -0.70 -3.62 -0.39
C VAL A 85 0.55 -3.43 -1.25
N ASP A 86 0.62 -4.09 -2.40
CA ASP A 86 1.64 -3.82 -3.41
C ASP A 86 1.08 -2.88 -4.47
N GLY A 87 1.54 -1.63 -4.47
CA GLY A 87 1.17 -0.62 -5.45
C GLY A 87 2.27 -0.31 -6.46
N GLY A 88 3.35 -1.09 -6.48
CA GLY A 88 4.55 -0.84 -7.27
C GLY A 88 4.53 -1.33 -8.72
N ASN A 89 3.38 -1.67 -9.27
CA ASN A 89 3.23 -2.20 -10.64
C ASN A 89 3.96 -3.53 -10.86
N SER A 90 3.94 -4.39 -9.88
CA SER A 90 4.51 -5.73 -9.99
C SER A 90 3.76 -6.57 -11.03
N ARG A 91 4.44 -7.59 -11.57
CA ARG A 91 3.77 -8.56 -12.42
C ARG A 91 2.74 -9.33 -11.61
N TRP A 92 1.60 -9.65 -12.21
CA TRP A 92 0.55 -10.41 -11.52
C TRP A 92 1.04 -11.76 -10.98
N THR A 93 1.98 -12.41 -11.68
CA THR A 93 2.60 -13.67 -11.24
C THR A 93 3.41 -13.49 -9.97
N ASP A 94 4.11 -12.36 -9.82
CA ASP A 94 4.87 -12.04 -8.62
C ASP A 94 3.93 -11.73 -7.45
N ASP A 95 2.84 -11.01 -7.71
CA ASP A 95 1.83 -10.70 -6.69
C ASP A 95 1.16 -11.98 -6.15
N VAL A 96 0.90 -12.96 -7.00
CA VAL A 96 0.37 -14.25 -6.56
C VAL A 96 1.36 -14.97 -5.63
N LYS A 97 2.66 -14.90 -5.94
CA LYS A 97 3.71 -15.48 -5.08
C LYS A 97 3.82 -14.74 -3.74
N HIS A 98 3.78 -13.39 -3.78
CA HIS A 98 3.81 -12.56 -2.58
C HIS A 98 2.62 -12.88 -1.66
N ALA A 99 1.43 -13.03 -2.24
CA ALA A 99 0.24 -13.38 -1.49
C ALA A 99 0.39 -14.73 -0.77
N LYS A 100 0.93 -15.74 -1.45
CA LYS A 100 1.18 -17.06 -0.85
C LYS A 100 2.16 -16.99 0.30
N GLN A 101 3.27 -16.25 0.11
CA GLN A 101 4.31 -16.07 1.14
C GLN A 101 3.73 -15.44 2.40
N LEU A 102 2.96 -14.36 2.25
CA LEU A 102 2.37 -13.64 3.37
C LEU A 102 1.22 -14.42 4.01
N HIS A 103 0.37 -15.07 3.21
CA HIS A 103 -0.75 -15.89 3.68
C HIS A 103 -0.29 -17.03 4.59
N ALA A 104 0.86 -17.62 4.29
CA ALA A 104 1.44 -18.68 5.13
C ALA A 104 1.76 -18.18 6.55
N ARG A 105 1.84 -16.87 6.75
CA ARG A 105 2.06 -16.23 8.06
C ARG A 105 0.82 -15.51 8.59
N GLY A 106 -0.34 -15.72 7.97
CA GLY A 106 -1.59 -15.08 8.36
C GLY A 106 -1.70 -13.61 7.99
N ILE A 107 -0.85 -13.12 7.08
CA ILE A 107 -0.83 -11.72 6.63
C ILE A 107 -1.62 -11.62 5.32
N GLY A 108 -2.56 -10.67 5.24
CA GLY A 108 -3.34 -10.42 4.03
C GLY A 108 -2.53 -9.67 2.97
N PHE A 109 -2.97 -9.78 1.73
CA PHE A 109 -2.30 -9.13 0.60
C PHE A 109 -3.32 -8.63 -0.41
N VAL A 110 -3.08 -7.41 -0.92
CA VAL A 110 -3.84 -6.78 -2.00
C VAL A 110 -2.83 -6.22 -3.01
N ASP A 111 -3.06 -6.43 -4.29
CA ASP A 111 -2.33 -5.74 -5.34
C ASP A 111 -3.16 -4.57 -5.85
N ALA A 112 -2.48 -3.45 -6.12
CA ALA A 112 -3.13 -2.24 -6.57
C ALA A 112 -2.37 -1.61 -7.73
N GLY A 113 -3.04 -1.50 -8.88
CA GLY A 113 -2.58 -0.67 -9.96
C GLY A 113 -2.93 0.79 -9.65
N VAL A 114 -1.93 1.67 -9.66
CA VAL A 114 -2.08 3.08 -9.33
C VAL A 114 -1.67 3.91 -10.53
N SER A 115 -2.57 4.76 -11.01
CA SER A 115 -2.33 5.62 -12.17
C SER A 115 -2.80 7.05 -11.88
N GLY A 116 -2.00 8.05 -12.20
CA GLY A 116 -2.33 9.47 -11.98
C GLY A 116 -1.17 10.38 -12.32
N GLY A 117 0.02 9.84 -12.41
CA GLY A 117 1.22 10.60 -12.77
C GLY A 117 1.42 11.82 -11.90
N VAL A 118 1.91 12.91 -12.52
CA VAL A 118 2.20 14.17 -11.82
C VAL A 118 0.95 14.88 -11.30
N TRP A 119 -0.22 14.56 -11.83
CA TRP A 119 -1.49 15.20 -11.46
C TRP A 119 -2.24 14.47 -10.35
N GLY A 120 -1.72 13.30 -9.90
CA GLY A 120 -2.40 12.48 -8.92
C GLY A 120 -2.59 13.15 -7.57
N LEU A 121 -1.65 13.99 -7.14
CA LEU A 121 -1.76 14.70 -5.86
C LEU A 121 -3.03 15.58 -5.83
N GLU A 122 -3.31 16.31 -6.89
CA GLU A 122 -4.44 17.23 -6.97
C GLU A 122 -5.73 16.53 -7.43
N ASN A 123 -5.63 15.69 -8.46
CA ASN A 123 -6.79 15.13 -9.16
C ASN A 123 -7.15 13.72 -8.71
N GLY A 124 -6.28 13.07 -7.96
CA GLY A 124 -6.48 11.69 -7.50
C GLY A 124 -5.85 10.66 -8.41
N TYR A 125 -5.78 9.45 -7.89
CA TYR A 125 -5.18 8.30 -8.56
C TYR A 125 -6.28 7.31 -8.94
N ALA A 126 -6.27 6.88 -10.20
CA ALA A 126 -7.12 5.77 -10.62
C ALA A 126 -6.56 4.47 -10.04
N LEU A 127 -7.42 3.65 -9.48
CA LEU A 127 -7.06 2.44 -8.76
C LEU A 127 -7.76 1.23 -9.35
N MET A 128 -6.97 0.18 -9.61
CA MET A 128 -7.47 -1.13 -9.98
C MET A 128 -6.86 -2.15 -9.03
N VAL A 129 -7.67 -2.80 -8.21
CA VAL A 129 -7.18 -3.63 -7.12
C VAL A 129 -7.62 -5.09 -7.26
N GLY A 130 -6.74 -5.98 -6.83
CA GLY A 130 -7.01 -7.41 -6.71
C GLY A 130 -6.77 -7.88 -5.29
N GLY A 131 -7.62 -8.77 -4.81
CA GLY A 131 -7.51 -9.31 -3.47
C GLY A 131 -8.84 -9.80 -2.94
N ASP A 132 -8.82 -10.39 -1.76
CA ASP A 132 -10.02 -10.87 -1.10
C ASP A 132 -10.94 -9.69 -0.73
N LYS A 133 -12.23 -9.89 -0.86
CA LYS A 133 -13.24 -8.86 -0.63
C LYS A 133 -13.09 -8.20 0.74
N GLU A 134 -12.86 -8.98 1.78
CA GLU A 134 -12.73 -8.46 3.15
C GLU A 134 -11.52 -7.51 3.30
N HIS A 135 -10.41 -7.81 2.63
CA HIS A 135 -9.21 -6.97 2.65
C HIS A 135 -9.45 -5.67 1.88
N VAL A 136 -10.08 -5.76 0.72
CA VAL A 136 -10.41 -4.58 -0.10
C VAL A 136 -11.38 -3.66 0.64
N GLU A 137 -12.41 -4.22 1.26
CA GLU A 137 -13.37 -3.43 2.04
C GLU A 137 -12.71 -2.72 3.23
N ARG A 138 -11.78 -3.39 3.90
CA ARG A 138 -11.01 -2.80 5.01
C ARG A 138 -10.21 -1.58 4.56
N LEU A 139 -9.71 -1.58 3.32
CA LEU A 139 -8.92 -0.50 2.74
C LEU A 139 -9.75 0.60 2.08
N GLN A 140 -11.06 0.45 2.01
CA GLN A 140 -11.91 1.38 1.26
C GLN A 140 -11.71 2.85 1.65
N PRO A 141 -11.56 3.24 2.93
CA PRO A 141 -11.28 4.63 3.28
C PRO A 141 -9.99 5.17 2.64
N ILE A 142 -8.97 4.34 2.50
CA ILE A 142 -7.72 4.71 1.83
C ILE A 142 -7.94 4.86 0.33
N PHE A 143 -8.63 3.92 -0.30
CA PHE A 143 -8.94 4.01 -1.74
C PHE A 143 -9.79 5.24 -2.04
N ASP A 144 -10.77 5.55 -1.21
CA ASP A 144 -11.61 6.73 -1.38
C ASP A 144 -10.82 8.04 -1.28
N ALA A 145 -9.81 8.08 -0.42
CA ALA A 145 -8.93 9.24 -0.29
C ALA A 145 -7.97 9.39 -1.49
N LEU A 146 -7.57 8.28 -2.10
CA LEU A 146 -6.64 8.29 -3.24
C LEU A 146 -7.31 8.54 -4.58
N LYS A 147 -8.51 7.98 -4.80
CA LYS A 147 -9.20 8.09 -6.09
C LYS A 147 -9.64 9.51 -6.40
N PRO A 148 -9.92 9.84 -7.68
CA PRO A 148 -10.55 11.11 -8.03
C PRO A 148 -11.93 11.26 -7.38
N GLU A 149 -12.38 12.49 -7.21
CA GLU A 149 -13.73 12.76 -6.74
C GLU A 149 -14.77 12.17 -7.72
N GLY A 150 -15.90 11.72 -7.17
CA GLY A 150 -16.97 11.14 -7.95
C GLY A 150 -16.97 9.61 -7.97
N PRO A 151 -17.86 9.00 -8.78
CA PRO A 151 -18.08 7.55 -8.73
C PRO A 151 -17.07 6.70 -9.50
N TYR A 152 -16.15 7.33 -10.21
CA TYR A 152 -15.17 6.64 -11.05
C TYR A 152 -13.78 6.64 -10.42
N GLY A 153 -12.87 5.86 -10.99
CA GLY A 153 -11.48 5.83 -10.59
C GLY A 153 -11.09 4.70 -9.65
N PHE A 154 -12.04 3.85 -9.26
CA PHE A 154 -11.76 2.67 -8.44
C PHE A 154 -12.49 1.44 -8.97
N VAL A 155 -11.77 0.32 -9.09
CA VAL A 155 -12.32 -0.99 -9.48
C VAL A 155 -11.68 -2.08 -8.64
N HIS A 156 -12.51 -2.93 -8.01
CA HIS A 156 -12.07 -4.21 -7.48
C HIS A 156 -12.18 -5.24 -8.61
N ALA A 157 -11.05 -5.50 -9.26
CA ALA A 157 -11.01 -6.26 -10.51
C ALA A 157 -11.14 -7.78 -10.34
N GLY A 158 -10.82 -8.30 -9.15
CA GLY A 158 -10.89 -9.73 -8.89
C GLY A 158 -9.98 -10.15 -7.74
N LYS A 159 -9.52 -11.40 -7.76
CA LYS A 159 -8.56 -11.94 -6.78
C LYS A 159 -7.19 -11.32 -6.96
N VAL A 160 -6.27 -11.64 -6.04
CA VAL A 160 -4.85 -11.22 -6.13
C VAL A 160 -4.32 -11.48 -7.55
N GLY A 161 -3.63 -10.49 -8.10
CA GLY A 161 -3.11 -10.51 -9.45
C GLY A 161 -4.01 -9.85 -10.50
N ALA A 162 -5.23 -9.46 -10.13
CA ALA A 162 -6.18 -8.83 -11.06
C ALA A 162 -6.05 -7.30 -11.12
N GLY A 163 -5.35 -6.73 -10.17
CA GLY A 163 -5.15 -5.28 -10.08
C GLY A 163 -4.15 -4.67 -11.05
#